data_dd09712860c27ae2d31604f534c15346
#
_entry.id   dd09712860c27ae2d31604f534c15346
#
_cell.length_a   1.000
_cell.length_b   1.000
_cell.length_c   1.000
_cell.angle_alpha   90.00
_cell.angle_beta   90.00
_cell.angle_gamma   90.00
#
_symmetry.space_group_name_H-M   'P 1'
#
loop_
_entity.id
_entity.type
_entity.pdbx_description
1 polymer ?
#
loop_
_entity_poly.entity_id
_entity_poly.type
_entity_poly.pdbx_seq_one_letter_code
_entity_poly.pdbx_strand_id
1 'polypeptide(L)'
;VIVDTAKFHYLAWRNLANSLGFEFTEEQNELFKGVSRVRSLDILLELGNYKATQAQKDVWLVQKNEEYLKHNAKMDDTEILPDVPRGLDFLEDQQQGIALGSASKNARPILERVDLISKFHAIVDGNDVTTAKPDPEVFLKGGQALQAQNADCIVFEDSIAGVQAANTAGMISIGIGAQEVLHEANYIFSDFTEISNDFLQQLIDA
;
A
#
# COMPACT_ATOMS: atom_id res chain seq x y z
N VAL A 1 4.30 -0.72 -2.87
CA VAL A 1 4.47 -0.32 -4.29
C VAL A 1 5.56 0.74 -4.47
N ILE A 2 5.58 1.82 -3.69
CA ILE A 2 6.56 2.93 -3.86
C ILE A 2 7.80 2.72 -2.98
N VAL A 3 7.57 2.33 -1.72
CA VAL A 3 8.60 2.20 -0.68
C VAL A 3 8.44 0.86 0.02
N ASP A 4 9.54 0.20 0.37
CA ASP A 4 9.49 -1.03 1.17
C ASP A 4 9.27 -0.71 2.66
N THR A 5 8.01 -0.66 3.06
CA THR A 5 7.61 -0.54 4.47
C THR A 5 7.18 -1.86 5.10
N ALA A 6 7.07 -2.93 4.32
CA ALA A 6 6.56 -4.22 4.78
C ALA A 6 7.41 -4.80 5.93
N LYS A 7 8.74 -4.68 5.84
CA LYS A 7 9.69 -5.11 6.88
C LYS A 7 9.46 -4.40 8.22
N PHE A 8 9.14 -3.11 8.23
CA PHE A 8 8.89 -2.36 9.46
C PHE A 8 7.54 -2.71 10.08
N HIS A 9 6.54 -2.98 9.23
CA HIS A 9 5.25 -3.50 9.68
C HIS A 9 5.41 -4.86 10.32
N TYR A 10 6.15 -5.77 9.67
CA TYR A 10 6.45 -7.10 10.19
C TYR A 10 7.11 -7.03 11.56
N LEU A 11 8.19 -6.25 11.71
CA LEU A 11 8.89 -6.12 12.99
C LEU A 11 7.97 -5.65 14.12
N ALA A 12 7.15 -4.62 13.87
CA ALA A 12 6.24 -4.09 14.87
C ALA A 12 5.12 -5.10 15.23
N TRP A 13 4.59 -5.85 14.27
CA TRP A 13 3.58 -6.89 14.54
C TRP A 13 4.19 -8.10 15.24
N ARG A 14 5.40 -8.52 14.85
CA ARG A 14 6.13 -9.61 15.51
C ARG A 14 6.43 -9.29 16.97
N ASN A 15 6.84 -8.05 17.27
CA ASN A 15 7.07 -7.63 18.64
C ASN A 15 5.79 -7.68 19.48
N LEU A 16 4.66 -7.27 18.93
CA LEU A 16 3.37 -7.39 19.61
C LEU A 16 3.00 -8.87 19.82
N ALA A 17 3.08 -9.73 18.81
CA ALA A 17 2.79 -11.16 18.91
C ALA A 17 3.64 -11.84 20.01
N ASN A 18 4.96 -11.56 20.02
CA ASN A 18 5.88 -12.08 21.04
C ASN A 18 5.46 -11.63 22.45
N SER A 19 5.02 -10.38 22.63
CA SER A 19 4.53 -9.88 23.91
C SER A 19 3.24 -10.57 24.37
N LEU A 20 2.48 -11.13 23.43
CA LEU A 20 1.26 -11.90 23.68
C LEU A 20 1.51 -13.42 23.81
N GLY A 21 2.76 -13.85 23.62
CA GLY A 21 3.20 -15.22 23.85
C GLY A 21 3.06 -16.16 22.65
N PHE A 22 2.97 -15.64 21.42
CA PHE A 22 2.97 -16.47 20.21
C PHE A 22 3.91 -15.91 19.12
N GLU A 23 4.31 -16.78 18.21
CA GLU A 23 5.19 -16.45 17.09
C GLU A 23 4.38 -15.91 15.90
N PHE A 24 4.93 -14.90 15.20
CA PHE A 24 4.40 -14.34 13.98
C PHE A 24 5.50 -14.33 12.90
N THR A 25 5.24 -14.96 11.77
CA THR A 25 6.23 -15.19 10.69
C THR A 25 6.09 -14.16 9.56
N GLU A 26 7.15 -14.06 8.73
CA GLU A 26 7.12 -13.21 7.53
C GLU A 26 6.05 -13.66 6.53
N GLU A 27 5.86 -14.98 6.37
CA GLU A 27 4.81 -15.54 5.52
C GLU A 27 3.42 -15.09 5.98
N GLN A 28 3.15 -15.10 7.28
CA GLN A 28 1.90 -14.62 7.84
C GLN A 28 1.69 -13.11 7.64
N ASN A 29 2.78 -12.33 7.55
CA ASN A 29 2.72 -10.90 7.29
C ASN A 29 2.16 -10.55 5.90
N GLU A 30 2.22 -11.48 4.94
CA GLU A 30 1.61 -11.28 3.61
C GLU A 30 0.08 -11.05 3.71
N LEU A 31 -0.58 -11.65 4.72
CA LEU A 31 -2.01 -11.45 4.98
C LEU A 31 -2.37 -10.01 5.40
N PHE A 32 -1.36 -9.20 5.75
CA PHE A 32 -1.54 -7.84 6.25
C PHE A 32 -1.37 -6.78 5.17
N LYS A 33 -0.91 -7.17 3.98
CA LYS A 33 -0.73 -6.25 2.86
C LYS A 33 -2.08 -5.69 2.39
N GLY A 34 -2.13 -4.38 2.22
CA GLY A 34 -3.32 -3.68 1.71
C GLY A 34 -4.49 -3.54 2.68
N VAL A 35 -4.45 -4.16 3.89
CA VAL A 35 -5.54 -4.06 4.87
C VAL A 35 -5.27 -3.00 5.94
N SER A 36 -6.34 -2.55 6.60
CA SER A 36 -6.21 -1.53 7.65
C SER A 36 -5.50 -2.08 8.89
N ARG A 37 -4.87 -1.19 9.68
CA ARG A 37 -4.20 -1.56 10.94
C ARG A 37 -5.13 -2.29 11.92
N VAL A 38 -6.40 -1.90 11.98
CA VAL A 38 -7.40 -2.54 12.85
C VAL A 38 -7.62 -3.98 12.40
N ARG A 39 -7.83 -4.20 11.10
CA ARG A 39 -8.03 -5.55 10.56
C ARG A 39 -6.76 -6.40 10.70
N SER A 40 -5.57 -5.81 10.53
CA SER A 40 -4.30 -6.53 10.77
C SER A 40 -4.19 -7.03 12.21
N LEU A 41 -4.62 -6.22 13.20
CA LEU A 41 -4.65 -6.68 14.59
C LEU A 41 -5.63 -7.84 14.78
N ASP A 42 -6.82 -7.77 14.17
CA ASP A 42 -7.79 -8.86 14.28
C ASP A 42 -7.22 -10.17 13.71
N ILE A 43 -6.60 -10.12 12.53
CA ILE A 43 -5.93 -11.28 11.92
C ILE A 43 -4.81 -11.80 12.82
N LEU A 44 -3.98 -10.91 13.40
CA LEU A 44 -2.91 -11.30 14.33
C LEU A 44 -3.45 -12.08 15.51
N LEU A 45 -4.53 -11.60 16.12
CA LEU A 45 -5.17 -12.24 17.26
C LEU A 45 -5.84 -13.59 16.87
N GLU A 46 -6.42 -13.67 15.67
CA GLU A 46 -6.95 -14.92 15.11
C GLU A 46 -5.82 -15.96 14.95
N LEU A 47 -4.68 -15.58 14.36
CA LEU A 47 -3.50 -16.45 14.19
C LEU A 47 -2.95 -16.95 15.53
N GLY A 48 -2.89 -16.08 16.54
CA GLY A 48 -2.44 -16.44 17.89
C GLY A 48 -3.52 -17.14 18.73
N ASN A 49 -4.72 -17.36 18.20
CA ASN A 49 -5.89 -17.83 18.95
C ASN A 49 -6.10 -17.05 20.26
N TYR A 50 -5.90 -15.73 20.20
CA TYR A 50 -5.91 -14.84 21.35
C TYR A 50 -7.22 -14.04 21.40
N LYS A 51 -7.91 -14.07 22.55
CA LYS A 51 -9.13 -13.29 22.78
C LYS A 51 -8.78 -11.98 23.48
N ALA A 52 -9.23 -10.86 22.93
CA ALA A 52 -8.97 -9.53 23.46
C ALA A 52 -10.26 -8.73 23.62
N THR A 53 -10.30 -7.90 24.65
CA THR A 53 -11.32 -6.85 24.80
C THR A 53 -11.01 -5.67 23.85
N GLN A 54 -12.00 -4.83 23.54
CA GLN A 54 -11.78 -3.65 22.73
C GLN A 54 -10.74 -2.71 23.36
N ALA A 55 -10.77 -2.52 24.67
CA ALA A 55 -9.79 -1.68 25.37
C ALA A 55 -8.35 -2.18 25.21
N GLN A 56 -8.12 -3.51 25.20
CA GLN A 56 -6.81 -4.08 24.93
C GLN A 56 -6.38 -3.83 23.48
N LYS A 57 -7.29 -4.03 22.53
CA LYS A 57 -7.02 -3.76 21.11
C LYS A 57 -6.62 -2.30 20.88
N ASP A 58 -7.32 -1.36 21.49
CA ASP A 58 -7.04 0.07 21.36
C ASP A 58 -5.62 0.41 21.85
N VAL A 59 -5.21 -0.15 23.00
CA VAL A 59 -3.85 0.01 23.53
C VAL A 59 -2.80 -0.58 22.57
N TRP A 60 -3.01 -1.79 22.07
CA TRP A 60 -2.05 -2.45 21.18
C TRP A 60 -1.93 -1.77 19.80
N LEU A 61 -3.03 -1.22 19.30
CA LEU A 61 -3.00 -0.42 18.07
C LEU A 61 -2.10 0.82 18.20
N VAL A 62 -2.14 1.47 19.37
CA VAL A 62 -1.25 2.61 19.68
C VAL A 62 0.19 2.14 19.81
N GLN A 63 0.46 1.13 20.65
CA GLN A 63 1.81 0.58 20.87
C GLN A 63 2.47 0.13 19.58
N LYS A 64 1.74 -0.65 18.76
CA LYS A 64 2.23 -1.09 17.45
C LYS A 64 2.57 0.08 16.53
N ASN A 65 1.74 1.11 16.53
CA ASN A 65 2.01 2.29 15.70
C ASN A 65 3.25 3.06 16.16
N GLU A 66 3.41 3.25 17.46
CA GLU A 66 4.60 3.89 18.03
C GLU A 66 5.88 3.13 17.67
N GLU A 67 5.84 1.80 17.75
CA GLU A 67 6.96 0.93 17.36
C GLU A 67 7.28 1.07 15.87
N TYR A 68 6.24 1.04 15.02
CA TYR A 68 6.39 1.25 13.59
C TYR A 68 6.99 2.62 13.26
N LEU A 69 6.54 3.68 13.93
CA LEU A 69 7.06 5.04 13.72
C LEU A 69 8.54 5.17 14.13
N LYS A 70 9.00 4.44 15.15
CA LYS A 70 10.44 4.39 15.51
C LYS A 70 11.30 3.79 14.41
N HIS A 71 10.79 2.77 13.70
CA HIS A 71 11.48 2.20 12.54
C HIS A 71 11.45 3.17 11.36
N ASN A 72 10.29 3.74 11.05
CA ASN A 72 10.16 4.72 9.97
C ASN A 72 11.04 5.98 10.18
N ALA A 73 11.31 6.34 11.44
CA ALA A 73 12.20 7.48 11.73
C ALA A 73 13.62 7.32 11.16
N LYS A 74 14.02 6.10 10.80
CA LYS A 74 15.33 5.76 10.24
C LYS A 74 15.31 5.53 8.72
N MET A 75 14.13 5.65 8.10
CA MET A 75 13.99 5.50 6.64
C MET A 75 14.69 6.63 5.90
N ASP A 76 15.21 6.30 4.74
CA ASP A 76 15.75 7.23 3.75
C ASP A 76 15.37 6.77 2.32
N ASP A 77 15.97 7.36 1.32
CA ASP A 77 15.71 7.06 -0.10
C ASP A 77 16.10 5.64 -0.52
N THR A 78 16.93 4.93 0.27
CA THR A 78 17.29 3.53 0.02
C THR A 78 16.11 2.57 0.18
N GLU A 79 15.01 3.02 0.77
CA GLU A 79 13.77 2.26 0.91
C GLU A 79 12.83 2.39 -0.32
N ILE A 80 13.15 3.28 -1.26
CA ILE A 80 12.41 3.39 -2.51
C ILE A 80 12.62 2.12 -3.32
N LEU A 81 11.54 1.52 -3.80
CA LEU A 81 11.64 0.31 -4.61
C LEU A 81 12.36 0.60 -5.93
N PRO A 82 13.12 -0.38 -6.45
CA PRO A 82 13.88 -0.21 -7.68
C PRO A 82 13.02 0.32 -8.83
N ASP A 83 13.57 1.27 -9.58
CA ASP A 83 12.99 1.84 -10.79
C ASP A 83 11.69 2.65 -10.63
N VAL A 84 11.16 2.77 -9.41
CA VAL A 84 10.01 3.65 -9.12
C VAL A 84 10.27 5.11 -9.50
N PRO A 85 11.44 5.71 -9.19
CA PRO A 85 11.72 7.08 -9.59
C PRO A 85 11.63 7.30 -11.10
N ARG A 86 12.20 6.39 -11.93
CA ARG A 86 12.09 6.46 -13.39
C ARG A 86 10.63 6.44 -13.85
N GLY A 87 9.82 5.55 -13.28
CA GLY A 87 8.41 5.48 -13.63
C GLY A 87 7.64 6.77 -13.29
N LEU A 88 7.89 7.34 -12.11
CA LEU A 88 7.28 8.62 -11.69
C LEU A 88 7.74 9.78 -12.58
N ASP A 89 9.03 9.87 -12.89
CA ASP A 89 9.59 10.92 -13.77
C ASP A 89 8.99 10.81 -15.19
N PHE A 90 8.87 9.59 -15.73
CA PHE A 90 8.24 9.37 -17.01
C PHE A 90 6.79 9.85 -17.04
N LEU A 91 5.99 9.51 -16.02
CA LEU A 91 4.59 9.94 -15.93
C LEU A 91 4.46 11.46 -15.80
N GLU A 92 5.36 12.10 -15.06
CA GLU A 92 5.43 13.58 -14.95
C GLU A 92 5.77 14.22 -16.30
N ASP A 93 6.77 13.70 -17.04
CA ASP A 93 7.15 14.16 -18.37
C ASP A 93 5.99 14.02 -19.37
N GLN A 94 5.16 12.98 -19.22
CA GLN A 94 3.93 12.77 -20.00
C GLN A 94 2.73 13.58 -19.47
N GLN A 95 2.93 14.46 -18.48
CA GLN A 95 1.88 15.29 -17.89
C GLN A 95 0.70 14.49 -17.31
N GLN A 96 0.96 13.27 -16.83
CA GLN A 96 -0.06 12.43 -16.21
C GLN A 96 -0.36 12.86 -14.78
N GLY A 97 -1.63 12.77 -14.40
CA GLY A 97 -2.03 12.96 -13.01
C GLY A 97 -1.58 11.77 -12.15
N ILE A 98 -0.83 12.01 -11.07
CA ILE A 98 -0.32 10.98 -10.17
C ILE A 98 -0.99 11.12 -8.82
N ALA A 99 -1.64 10.06 -8.34
CA ALA A 99 -2.24 10.00 -7.01
C ALA A 99 -1.72 8.81 -6.20
N LEU A 100 -1.50 9.01 -4.90
CA LEU A 100 -1.27 7.92 -3.96
C LEU A 100 -2.59 7.46 -3.37
N GLY A 101 -2.85 6.13 -3.41
CA GLY A 101 -3.94 5.46 -2.70
C GLY A 101 -3.41 4.46 -1.67
N SER A 102 -3.37 4.82 -0.39
CA SER A 102 -2.75 4.01 0.66
C SER A 102 -3.72 3.62 1.77
N ALA A 103 -3.61 2.39 2.29
CA ALA A 103 -4.31 1.98 3.51
C ALA A 103 -3.63 2.52 4.79
N SER A 104 -2.40 3.00 4.69
CA SER A 104 -1.62 3.50 5.83
C SER A 104 -2.03 4.92 6.20
N LYS A 105 -2.22 5.18 7.50
CA LYS A 105 -2.39 6.54 8.04
C LYS A 105 -1.08 7.34 8.12
N ASN A 106 0.05 6.71 7.77
CA ASN A 106 1.38 7.30 7.84
C ASN A 106 1.98 7.54 6.43
N ALA A 107 1.18 7.52 5.37
CA ALA A 107 1.67 7.60 4.01
C ALA A 107 2.37 8.93 3.71
N ARG A 108 1.77 10.06 4.12
CA ARG A 108 2.35 11.40 3.90
C ARG A 108 3.73 11.57 4.55
N PRO A 109 3.92 11.30 5.87
CA PRO A 109 5.24 11.37 6.49
C PRO A 109 6.31 10.45 5.86
N ILE A 110 5.90 9.32 5.30
CA ILE A 110 6.81 8.40 4.58
C ILE A 110 7.28 9.05 3.29
N LEU A 111 6.35 9.56 2.46
CA LEU A 111 6.69 10.24 1.21
C LEU A 111 7.56 11.49 1.42
N GLU A 112 7.31 12.27 2.49
CA GLU A 112 8.15 13.41 2.87
C GLU A 112 9.58 12.96 3.18
N ARG A 113 9.73 11.84 3.88
CA ARG A 113 11.03 11.33 4.31
C ARG A 113 11.90 10.82 3.17
N VAL A 114 11.29 10.24 2.15
CA VAL A 114 11.98 9.75 0.96
C VAL A 114 11.97 10.77 -0.20
N ASP A 115 11.56 12.01 0.08
CA ASP A 115 11.52 13.15 -0.87
C ASP A 115 10.69 12.88 -2.14
N LEU A 116 9.62 12.11 -2.01
CA LEU A 116 8.73 11.79 -3.14
C LEU A 116 7.36 12.49 -3.05
N ILE A 117 7.07 13.24 -1.99
CA ILE A 117 5.73 13.82 -1.78
C ILE A 117 5.32 14.77 -2.92
N SER A 118 6.28 15.51 -3.48
CA SER A 118 6.06 16.47 -4.57
C SER A 118 5.69 15.83 -5.91
N LYS A 119 5.93 14.51 -6.08
CA LYS A 119 5.56 13.77 -7.27
C LYS A 119 4.06 13.46 -7.36
N PHE A 120 3.33 13.62 -6.26
CA PHE A 120 1.91 13.28 -6.20
C PHE A 120 1.02 14.51 -6.22
N HIS A 121 0.14 14.61 -7.21
CA HIS A 121 -0.89 15.66 -7.33
C HIS A 121 -2.00 15.47 -6.29
N ALA A 122 -2.25 14.22 -5.86
CA ALA A 122 -3.20 13.90 -4.81
C ALA A 122 -2.69 12.77 -3.92
N ILE A 123 -3.01 12.81 -2.64
CA ILE A 123 -2.70 11.75 -1.68
C ILE A 123 -3.97 11.42 -0.92
N VAL A 124 -4.44 10.18 -1.07
CA VAL A 124 -5.56 9.59 -0.32
C VAL A 124 -4.99 8.49 0.57
N ASP A 125 -5.03 8.69 1.87
CA ASP A 125 -4.48 7.75 2.83
C ASP A 125 -5.53 7.19 3.80
N GLY A 126 -5.11 6.37 4.78
CA GLY A 126 -6.02 5.75 5.75
C GLY A 126 -6.72 6.73 6.69
N ASN A 127 -6.45 8.04 6.63
CA ASN A 127 -7.19 9.08 7.36
C ASN A 127 -8.33 9.66 6.49
N ASP A 128 -8.22 9.50 5.16
CA ASP A 128 -9.14 10.10 4.20
C ASP A 128 -10.31 9.17 3.84
N VAL A 129 -10.24 7.88 4.20
CA VAL A 129 -11.24 6.87 3.85
C VAL A 129 -11.99 6.34 5.07
N THR A 130 -13.23 5.94 4.85
CA THR A 130 -14.08 5.30 5.87
C THR A 130 -14.01 3.78 5.79
N THR A 131 -13.83 3.24 4.59
CA THR A 131 -13.74 1.80 4.32
C THR A 131 -12.38 1.45 3.74
N ALA A 132 -11.77 0.39 4.27
CA ALA A 132 -10.46 -0.07 3.79
C ALA A 132 -10.62 -1.00 2.58
N LYS A 133 -9.53 -1.16 1.78
CA LYS A 133 -9.43 -2.18 0.73
C LYS A 133 -9.89 -3.54 1.27
N PRO A 134 -10.67 -4.32 0.52
CA PRO A 134 -10.92 -4.24 -0.92
C PRO A 134 -12.03 -3.27 -1.35
N ASP A 135 -12.56 -2.43 -0.47
CA ASP A 135 -13.48 -1.37 -0.87
C ASP A 135 -12.76 -0.36 -1.79
N PRO A 136 -13.38 0.08 -2.90
CA PRO A 136 -12.74 0.95 -3.89
C PRO A 136 -12.57 2.41 -3.44
N GLU A 137 -13.06 2.82 -2.27
CA GLU A 137 -13.14 4.21 -1.82
C GLU A 137 -11.82 4.98 -2.00
N VAL A 138 -10.69 4.37 -1.66
CA VAL A 138 -9.37 5.02 -1.73
C VAL A 138 -8.99 5.41 -3.16
N PHE A 139 -9.28 4.55 -4.14
CA PHE A 139 -8.98 4.80 -5.55
C PHE A 139 -9.99 5.72 -6.20
N LEU A 140 -11.29 5.57 -5.88
CA LEU A 140 -12.33 6.48 -6.35
C LEU A 140 -12.04 7.93 -5.92
N LYS A 141 -11.62 8.14 -4.67
CA LYS A 141 -11.19 9.47 -4.18
C LYS A 141 -9.93 9.97 -4.89
N GLY A 142 -8.99 9.09 -5.20
CA GLY A 142 -7.78 9.43 -5.97
C GLY A 142 -8.14 9.91 -7.37
N GLY A 143 -8.94 9.16 -8.12
CA GLY A 143 -9.41 9.53 -9.45
C GLY A 143 -10.22 10.84 -9.45
N GLN A 144 -11.11 11.00 -8.46
CA GLN A 144 -11.86 12.24 -8.27
C GLN A 144 -10.95 13.45 -8.02
N ALA A 145 -9.92 13.31 -7.20
CA ALA A 145 -8.96 14.38 -6.90
C ALA A 145 -8.15 14.79 -8.14
N LEU A 146 -7.87 13.84 -9.03
CA LEU A 146 -7.24 14.08 -10.33
C LEU A 146 -8.22 14.55 -11.42
N GLN A 147 -9.52 14.59 -11.13
CA GLN A 147 -10.58 14.88 -12.10
C GLN A 147 -10.59 13.90 -13.30
N ALA A 148 -10.12 12.67 -13.08
CA ALA A 148 -10.06 11.61 -14.08
C ALA A 148 -11.29 10.70 -14.00
N GLN A 149 -11.70 10.14 -15.14
CA GLN A 149 -12.71 9.07 -15.15
C GLN A 149 -12.06 7.76 -14.68
N ASN A 150 -12.82 6.92 -14.01
CA ASN A 150 -12.28 5.66 -13.47
C ASN A 150 -11.68 4.76 -14.57
N ALA A 151 -12.31 4.71 -15.74
CA ALA A 151 -11.84 3.91 -16.87
C ALA A 151 -10.48 4.38 -17.42
N ASP A 152 -10.13 5.65 -17.21
CA ASP A 152 -8.86 6.26 -17.64
C ASP A 152 -7.79 6.19 -16.53
N CYS A 153 -8.09 5.55 -15.39
CA CYS A 153 -7.16 5.42 -14.27
C CYS A 153 -6.45 4.05 -14.29
N ILE A 154 -5.16 4.08 -14.01
CA ILE A 154 -4.32 2.90 -13.83
C ILE A 154 -3.84 2.85 -12.38
N VAL A 155 -3.98 1.69 -11.75
CA VAL A 155 -3.58 1.45 -10.36
C VAL A 155 -2.44 0.44 -10.31
N PHE A 156 -1.31 0.82 -9.75
CA PHE A 156 -0.22 -0.09 -9.40
C PHE A 156 -0.39 -0.58 -7.97
N GLU A 157 -0.45 -1.89 -7.77
CA GLU A 157 -0.76 -2.51 -6.49
C GLU A 157 0.04 -3.79 -6.21
N ASP A 158 0.37 -4.01 -4.93
CA ASP A 158 1.13 -5.17 -4.47
C ASP A 158 0.32 -6.10 -3.55
N SER A 159 -0.98 -5.86 -3.41
CA SER A 159 -1.87 -6.64 -2.55
C SER A 159 -3.12 -7.13 -3.26
N ILE A 160 -3.62 -8.31 -2.87
CA ILE A 160 -4.89 -8.87 -3.38
C ILE A 160 -6.03 -7.87 -3.14
N ALA A 161 -6.13 -7.36 -1.91
CA ALA A 161 -7.20 -6.43 -1.54
C ALA A 161 -7.16 -5.12 -2.36
N GLY A 162 -5.95 -4.65 -2.73
CA GLY A 162 -5.79 -3.46 -3.56
C GLY A 162 -6.15 -3.72 -5.02
N VAL A 163 -5.74 -4.85 -5.59
CA VAL A 163 -6.14 -5.25 -6.94
C VAL A 163 -7.67 -5.36 -7.04
N GLN A 164 -8.31 -6.01 -6.06
CA GLN A 164 -9.78 -6.12 -6.00
C GLN A 164 -10.46 -4.75 -5.88
N ALA A 165 -9.89 -3.83 -5.09
CA ALA A 165 -10.39 -2.46 -4.97
C ALA A 165 -10.29 -1.69 -6.30
N ALA A 166 -9.17 -1.82 -7.02
CA ALA A 166 -8.98 -1.19 -8.33
C ALA A 166 -9.97 -1.72 -9.37
N ASN A 167 -10.11 -3.06 -9.44
CA ASN A 167 -11.05 -3.71 -10.34
C ASN A 167 -12.51 -3.31 -10.02
N THR A 168 -12.87 -3.24 -8.74
CA THR A 168 -14.21 -2.79 -8.30
C THR A 168 -14.46 -1.31 -8.63
N ALA A 169 -13.40 -0.49 -8.61
CA ALA A 169 -13.49 0.91 -9.04
C ALA A 169 -13.68 1.08 -10.55
N GLY A 170 -13.52 0.01 -11.35
CA GLY A 170 -13.53 0.07 -12.81
C GLY A 170 -12.25 0.68 -13.39
N MET A 171 -11.13 0.55 -12.68
CA MET A 171 -9.81 1.02 -13.08
C MET A 171 -8.95 -0.13 -13.61
N ILE A 172 -7.95 0.17 -14.43
CA ILE A 172 -6.96 -0.83 -14.88
C ILE A 172 -6.01 -1.13 -13.72
N SER A 173 -5.86 -2.40 -13.35
CA SER A 173 -4.96 -2.83 -12.29
C SER A 173 -3.67 -3.44 -12.84
N ILE A 174 -2.53 -2.97 -12.32
CA ILE A 174 -1.20 -3.53 -12.57
C ILE A 174 -0.67 -4.08 -11.24
N GLY A 175 -0.56 -5.40 -11.16
CA GLY A 175 0.00 -6.10 -10.01
C GLY A 175 1.51 -6.03 -10.01
N ILE A 176 2.10 -5.63 -8.88
CA ILE A 176 3.56 -5.61 -8.66
C ILE A 176 3.90 -6.68 -7.63
N GLY A 177 4.38 -7.82 -8.09
CA GLY A 177 4.72 -8.97 -7.25
C GLY A 177 4.45 -10.31 -7.90
N ALA A 178 4.23 -11.35 -7.09
CA ALA A 178 4.07 -12.73 -7.56
C ALA A 178 2.74 -12.92 -8.32
N GLN A 179 2.84 -13.50 -9.51
CA GLN A 179 1.68 -13.76 -10.39
C GLN A 179 0.62 -14.66 -9.73
N GLU A 180 1.05 -15.62 -8.93
CA GLU A 180 0.16 -16.54 -8.23
C GLU A 180 -0.72 -15.83 -7.20
N VAL A 181 -0.22 -14.70 -6.66
CA VAL A 181 -0.89 -13.89 -5.65
C VAL A 181 -1.80 -12.85 -6.29
N LEU A 182 -1.31 -12.16 -7.33
CA LEU A 182 -1.98 -11.00 -7.95
C LEU A 182 -2.73 -11.34 -9.24
N HIS A 183 -3.12 -12.60 -9.42
CA HIS A 183 -3.70 -13.15 -10.66
C HIS A 183 -5.00 -12.46 -11.12
N GLU A 184 -5.66 -11.69 -10.27
CA GLU A 184 -6.85 -10.88 -10.62
C GLU A 184 -6.49 -9.54 -11.29
N ALA A 185 -5.20 -9.14 -11.33
CA ALA A 185 -4.78 -7.90 -11.99
C ALA A 185 -4.81 -8.03 -13.52
N ASN A 186 -5.05 -6.91 -14.22
CA ASN A 186 -5.06 -6.88 -15.68
C ASN A 186 -3.66 -7.14 -16.28
N TYR A 187 -2.62 -6.65 -15.61
CA TYR A 187 -1.20 -6.89 -15.93
C TYR A 187 -0.46 -7.21 -14.65
N ILE A 188 0.61 -8.00 -14.74
CA ILE A 188 1.42 -8.39 -13.58
C ILE A 188 2.89 -8.33 -13.95
N PHE A 189 3.69 -7.68 -13.09
CA PHE A 189 5.13 -7.58 -13.18
C PHE A 189 5.74 -7.92 -11.83
N SER A 190 6.93 -8.50 -11.80
CA SER A 190 7.62 -8.83 -10.55
C SER A 190 8.00 -7.55 -9.77
N ASP A 191 8.45 -6.53 -10.50
CA ASP A 191 8.78 -5.20 -9.99
C ASP A 191 8.77 -4.15 -11.11
N PHE A 192 9.07 -2.88 -10.79
CA PHE A 192 9.06 -1.78 -11.77
C PHE A 192 10.16 -1.87 -12.83
N THR A 193 11.22 -2.66 -12.62
CA THR A 193 12.30 -2.81 -13.63
C THR A 193 11.83 -3.54 -14.88
N GLU A 194 10.76 -4.33 -14.78
CA GLU A 194 10.13 -5.01 -15.91
C GLU A 194 9.16 -4.11 -16.71
N ILE A 195 8.80 -2.94 -16.18
CA ILE A 195 7.83 -2.02 -16.79
C ILE A 195 8.58 -1.01 -17.67
N SER A 196 8.54 -1.20 -18.99
CA SER A 196 9.19 -0.26 -19.91
C SER A 196 8.39 1.04 -20.08
N ASN A 197 9.08 2.12 -20.49
CA ASN A 197 8.41 3.36 -20.86
C ASN A 197 7.47 3.16 -22.07
N ASP A 198 7.83 2.28 -23.02
CA ASP A 198 6.96 1.95 -24.15
C ASP A 198 5.64 1.30 -23.71
N PHE A 199 5.68 0.43 -22.70
CA PHE A 199 4.47 -0.15 -22.13
C PHE A 199 3.61 0.92 -21.43
N LEU A 200 4.23 1.80 -20.64
CA LEU A 200 3.49 2.91 -20.01
C LEU A 200 2.88 3.84 -21.07
N GLN A 201 3.61 4.14 -22.16
CA GLN A 201 3.09 4.96 -23.25
C GLN A 201 1.89 4.31 -23.95
N GLN A 202 1.95 2.99 -24.19
CA GLN A 202 0.80 2.27 -24.77
C GLN A 202 -0.45 2.35 -23.91
N LEU A 203 -0.31 2.36 -22.58
CA LEU A 203 -1.43 2.51 -21.67
C LEU A 203 -1.99 3.95 -21.64
N ILE A 204 -1.13 4.95 -21.83
CA ILE A 204 -1.53 6.36 -21.90
C ILE A 204 -2.29 6.65 -23.20
N ASP A 205 -1.90 5.99 -24.30
CA ASP A 205 -2.49 6.20 -25.62
C ASP A 205 -3.76 5.38 -25.88
N ALA A 206 -4.14 4.47 -24.97
CA ALA A 206 -5.27 3.54 -25.12
C ALA A 206 -6.60 4.18 -24.71
#